data_2d5473765ebda33971860a969d279f20
#
_entry.id   2d5473765ebda33971860a969d279f20
#
_cell.length_a   1.000
_cell.length_b   1.000
_cell.length_c   1.000
_cell.angle_alpha   90.00
_cell.angle_beta   90.00
_cell.angle_gamma   90.00
#
_symmetry.space_group_name_H-M   'P 1'
#
loop_
_entity.id
_entity.type
_entity.pdbx_description
1 polymer ?
#
loop_
_entity_poly.entity_id
_entity_poly.type
_entity_poly.pdbx_seq_one_letter_code
_entity_poly.pdbx_strand_id
1 'polypeptide(L)'
;MHTMWKGTISFGLVNIPVKMHAATENKDVKLRQLHKECKTPIKYEKVCPVCDRKVEEDEIVRAYEYTKNKFVVVEDDDLKEIQKEQGDKAVEIIDFVKLEEIDPIYFDKSYYLSPNEGGLKAYSLLRTALEETGKIGVAKMMIRSKERLAVIRFYENTLVVETIHYPDEVRAVQDVPNVPEKGEVVKKELD
;
A
#
# COMPACT_ATOMS: atom_id res chain seq x y z
N MET A 1 11.87 14.24 -7.62
CA MET A 1 11.17 13.11 -6.99
C MET A 1 10.84 12.08 -8.07
N HIS A 2 11.16 10.80 -7.84
CA HIS A 2 10.95 9.75 -8.85
C HIS A 2 9.47 9.37 -8.95
N THR A 3 8.96 9.20 -10.18
CA THR A 3 7.59 8.72 -10.42
C THR A 3 7.56 7.20 -10.21
N MET A 4 6.77 6.74 -9.25
CA MET A 4 6.61 5.32 -8.95
C MET A 4 5.49 4.67 -9.77
N TRP A 5 4.46 5.43 -10.11
CA TRP A 5 3.27 4.95 -10.77
C TRP A 5 2.63 6.06 -11.60
N LYS A 6 2.00 5.68 -12.71
CA LYS A 6 1.21 6.56 -13.57
C LYS A 6 -0.15 5.90 -13.78
N GLY A 7 -1.20 6.68 -13.66
CA GLY A 7 -2.57 6.22 -13.83
C GLY A 7 -3.56 7.36 -13.79
N THR A 8 -4.78 7.07 -13.41
CA THR A 8 -5.87 8.05 -13.34
C THR A 8 -6.54 8.03 -11.96
N ILE A 9 -7.02 9.16 -11.49
CA ILE A 9 -8.07 9.21 -10.47
C ILE A 9 -9.38 9.18 -11.22
N SER A 10 -10.28 8.28 -10.84
CA SER A 10 -11.60 8.16 -11.47
C SER A 10 -12.72 8.26 -10.45
N PHE A 11 -13.80 8.92 -10.81
CA PHE A 11 -15.09 8.92 -10.08
C PHE A 11 -16.21 9.28 -11.05
N GLY A 12 -17.21 8.41 -11.13
CA GLY A 12 -18.26 8.54 -12.15
C GLY A 12 -17.68 8.60 -13.58
N LEU A 13 -17.94 9.71 -14.28
CA LEU A 13 -17.45 9.93 -15.64
C LEU A 13 -16.13 10.73 -15.70
N VAL A 14 -15.58 11.10 -14.54
CA VAL A 14 -14.38 11.94 -14.48
C VAL A 14 -13.15 11.03 -14.39
N ASN A 15 -12.16 11.30 -15.26
CA ASN A 15 -10.86 10.66 -15.24
C ASN A 15 -9.77 11.72 -15.24
N ILE A 16 -8.91 11.70 -14.24
CA ILE A 16 -7.85 12.69 -14.01
C ILE A 16 -6.49 11.98 -14.12
N PRO A 17 -5.74 12.18 -15.20
CA PRO A 17 -4.39 11.61 -15.33
C PRO A 17 -3.44 12.16 -14.26
N VAL A 18 -2.78 11.27 -13.52
CA VAL A 18 -1.88 11.63 -12.42
C VAL A 18 -0.60 10.77 -12.43
N LYS A 19 0.42 11.30 -11.77
CA LYS A 19 1.66 10.60 -11.39
C LYS A 19 1.72 10.51 -9.88
N MET A 20 2.19 9.37 -9.38
CA MET A 20 2.34 9.12 -7.95
C MET A 20 3.82 9.06 -7.57
N HIS A 21 4.15 9.69 -6.46
CA HIS A 21 5.50 9.82 -5.91
C HIS A 21 5.48 9.42 -4.43
N ALA A 22 6.52 8.72 -3.94
CA ALA A 22 6.60 8.41 -2.52
C ALA A 22 6.65 9.71 -1.69
N ALA A 23 5.76 9.83 -0.70
CA ALA A 23 5.76 10.96 0.21
C ALA A 23 6.78 10.78 1.36
N THR A 24 7.14 9.54 1.64
CA THR A 24 8.09 9.18 2.70
C THR A 24 9.26 8.38 2.13
N GLU A 25 10.39 8.45 2.77
CA GLU A 25 11.57 7.62 2.46
C GLU A 25 12.12 7.01 3.74
N ASN A 26 12.67 5.79 3.61
CA ASN A 26 13.36 5.15 4.72
C ASN A 26 14.79 5.71 4.82
N LYS A 27 15.14 6.27 5.98
CA LYS A 27 16.47 6.80 6.31
C LYS A 27 17.32 5.83 7.12
N ASP A 28 16.90 4.58 7.27
CA ASP A 28 17.66 3.58 8.01
C ASP A 28 19.04 3.36 7.40
N VAL A 29 20.02 3.16 8.25
CA VAL A 29 21.39 2.81 7.83
C VAL A 29 21.39 1.36 7.32
N LYS A 30 21.62 1.20 6.02
CA LYS A 30 21.70 -0.12 5.38
C LYS A 30 23.06 -0.75 5.63
N LEU A 31 23.15 -1.70 6.55
CA LEU A 31 24.34 -2.51 6.78
C LEU A 31 24.36 -3.70 5.81
N ARG A 32 25.53 -3.92 5.19
CA ARG A 32 25.78 -5.10 4.36
C ARG A 32 26.45 -6.19 5.19
N GLN A 33 26.07 -7.43 4.94
CA GLN A 33 26.76 -8.58 5.53
C GLN A 33 28.04 -8.88 4.76
N LEU A 34 29.14 -8.98 5.49
CA LEU A 34 30.46 -9.29 4.94
C LEU A 34 30.99 -10.55 5.60
N HIS A 35 31.78 -11.32 4.86
CA HIS A 35 32.58 -12.42 5.44
C HIS A 35 33.59 -11.84 6.43
N LYS A 36 33.67 -12.43 7.64
CA LYS A 36 34.45 -11.89 8.76
C LYS A 36 35.96 -11.74 8.43
N GLU A 37 36.52 -12.70 7.72
CA GLU A 37 37.95 -12.72 7.40
C GLU A 37 38.30 -11.81 6.24
N CYS A 38 37.71 -12.05 5.06
CA CYS A 38 38.09 -11.37 3.81
C CYS A 38 37.32 -10.08 3.56
N LYS A 39 36.30 -9.73 4.42
CA LYS A 39 35.46 -8.53 4.28
C LYS A 39 34.70 -8.41 2.95
N THR A 40 34.55 -9.53 2.24
CA THR A 40 33.81 -9.60 0.99
C THR A 40 32.30 -9.71 1.25
N PRO A 41 31.43 -9.02 0.47
CA PRO A 41 29.98 -9.17 0.58
C PRO A 41 29.51 -10.61 0.39
N ILE A 42 28.63 -11.08 1.27
CA ILE A 42 28.01 -12.40 1.17
C ILE A 42 27.03 -12.42 0.01
N LYS A 43 27.02 -13.51 -0.77
CA LYS A 43 25.99 -13.84 -1.76
C LYS A 43 25.04 -14.88 -1.20
N TYR A 44 23.78 -14.78 -1.57
CA TYR A 44 22.77 -15.78 -1.25
C TYR A 44 22.47 -16.60 -2.50
N GLU A 45 22.44 -17.90 -2.36
CA GLU A 45 22.05 -18.82 -3.42
C GLU A 45 20.77 -19.56 -3.01
N LYS A 46 19.87 -19.76 -3.96
CA LYS A 46 18.66 -20.56 -3.75
C LYS A 46 19.01 -22.02 -3.99
N VAL A 47 18.76 -22.86 -3.00
CA VAL A 47 19.06 -24.30 -3.05
C VAL A 47 17.79 -25.08 -2.81
N CYS A 48 17.53 -26.10 -3.63
CA CYS A 48 16.44 -27.05 -3.40
C CYS A 48 16.90 -28.09 -2.38
N PRO A 49 16.24 -28.21 -1.21
CA PRO A 49 16.68 -29.14 -0.16
C PRO A 49 16.50 -30.63 -0.52
N VAL A 50 15.65 -30.92 -1.51
CA VAL A 50 15.40 -32.31 -1.98
C VAL A 50 16.40 -32.70 -3.05
N CYS A 51 16.68 -31.79 -3.99
CA CYS A 51 17.62 -32.05 -5.09
C CYS A 51 19.08 -31.78 -4.70
N ASP A 52 19.32 -31.16 -3.55
CA ASP A 52 20.63 -30.74 -3.01
C ASP A 52 21.51 -30.01 -4.05
N ARG A 53 20.87 -29.10 -4.81
CA ARG A 53 21.52 -28.28 -5.83
C ARG A 53 20.99 -26.86 -5.85
N LYS A 54 21.82 -25.96 -6.38
CA LYS A 54 21.39 -24.60 -6.72
C LYS A 54 20.28 -24.63 -7.75
N VAL A 55 19.30 -23.73 -7.57
CA VAL A 55 18.15 -23.55 -8.44
C VAL A 55 18.21 -22.17 -9.09
N GLU A 56 18.13 -22.12 -10.40
CA GLU A 56 18.10 -20.85 -11.13
C GLU A 56 16.70 -20.23 -11.11
N GLU A 57 16.59 -18.94 -11.44
CA GLU A 57 15.34 -18.18 -11.29
C GLU A 57 14.19 -18.70 -12.19
N ASP A 58 14.53 -19.24 -13.36
CA ASP A 58 13.61 -19.85 -14.33
C ASP A 58 13.11 -21.25 -13.92
N GLU A 59 13.76 -21.87 -12.95
CA GLU A 59 13.35 -23.16 -12.36
C GLU A 59 12.38 -22.96 -11.16
N ILE A 60 12.09 -21.73 -10.77
CA ILE A 60 11.29 -21.41 -9.59
C ILE A 60 9.89 -21.00 -10.01
N VAL A 61 8.91 -21.76 -9.56
CA VAL A 61 7.48 -21.45 -9.75
C VAL A 61 6.87 -20.85 -8.48
N ARG A 62 5.79 -20.10 -8.66
CA ARG A 62 4.98 -19.61 -7.54
C ARG A 62 3.86 -20.61 -7.26
N ALA A 63 3.57 -20.84 -6.00
CA ALA A 63 2.48 -21.71 -5.62
C ALA A 63 1.74 -21.16 -4.40
N TYR A 64 0.44 -21.44 -4.35
CA TYR A 64 -0.41 -21.19 -3.19
C TYR A 64 -0.56 -22.47 -2.37
N GLU A 65 -0.21 -22.42 -1.10
CA GLU A 65 -0.42 -23.50 -0.16
C GLU A 65 -1.85 -23.45 0.39
N TYR A 66 -2.74 -24.30 -0.11
CA TYR A 66 -4.14 -24.33 0.31
C TYR A 66 -4.39 -25.26 1.52
N THR A 67 -3.47 -26.18 1.77
CA THR A 67 -3.43 -27.05 2.95
C THR A 67 -1.97 -27.42 3.19
N LYS A 68 -1.59 -27.71 4.44
CA LYS A 68 -0.21 -28.05 4.84
C LYS A 68 0.43 -29.05 3.85
N ASN A 69 1.53 -28.63 3.23
CA ASN A 69 2.30 -29.36 2.22
C ASN A 69 1.53 -29.70 0.91
N LYS A 70 0.42 -29.00 0.62
CA LYS A 70 -0.29 -29.13 -0.66
C LYS A 70 -0.34 -27.79 -1.38
N PHE A 71 0.18 -27.77 -2.58
CA PHE A 71 0.39 -26.56 -3.36
C PHE A 71 -0.37 -26.60 -4.68
N VAL A 72 -0.91 -25.47 -5.07
CA VAL A 72 -1.34 -25.18 -6.44
C VAL A 72 -0.36 -24.23 -7.07
N VAL A 73 0.26 -24.63 -8.16
CA VAL A 73 1.16 -23.75 -8.92
C VAL A 73 0.32 -22.65 -9.57
N VAL A 74 0.79 -21.40 -9.44
CA VAL A 74 0.18 -20.23 -10.06
C VAL A 74 1.14 -19.75 -11.13
N GLU A 75 0.72 -19.80 -12.38
CA GLU A 75 1.51 -19.35 -13.51
C GLU A 75 1.45 -17.83 -13.67
N ASP A 76 2.48 -17.25 -14.27
CA ASP A 76 2.51 -15.80 -14.50
C ASP A 76 1.39 -15.33 -15.44
N ASP A 77 0.88 -16.22 -16.29
CA ASP A 77 -0.21 -15.92 -17.20
C ASP A 77 -1.57 -15.89 -16.49
N ASP A 78 -1.79 -16.72 -15.46
CA ASP A 78 -2.96 -16.65 -14.58
C ASP A 78 -3.04 -15.30 -13.88
N LEU A 79 -1.88 -14.82 -13.38
CA LEU A 79 -1.80 -13.52 -12.74
C LEU A 79 -2.03 -12.36 -13.72
N LYS A 80 -1.59 -12.49 -14.97
CA LYS A 80 -1.82 -11.47 -16.01
C LYS A 80 -3.28 -11.41 -16.45
N GLU A 81 -3.99 -12.56 -16.51
CA GLU A 81 -5.42 -12.59 -16.80
C GLU A 81 -6.21 -11.82 -15.73
N ILE A 82 -5.99 -12.15 -14.45
CA ILE A 82 -6.60 -11.42 -13.33
C ILE A 82 -6.31 -9.92 -13.40
N GLN A 83 -5.08 -9.54 -13.76
CA GLN A 83 -4.69 -8.12 -13.91
C GLN A 83 -5.40 -7.41 -15.07
N LYS A 84 -5.66 -8.10 -16.17
CA LYS A 84 -6.40 -7.55 -17.32
C LYS A 84 -7.89 -7.35 -17.00
N GLU A 85 -8.49 -8.30 -16.26
CA GLU A 85 -9.88 -8.21 -15.83
C GLU A 85 -10.13 -7.08 -14.83
N GLN A 86 -9.12 -6.71 -14.02
CA GLN A 86 -9.21 -5.65 -13.01
C GLN A 86 -9.07 -4.21 -13.55
N GLY A 87 -8.94 -4.04 -14.89
CA GLY A 87 -8.99 -2.75 -15.55
C GLY A 87 -7.72 -1.90 -15.44
N ASP A 88 -7.83 -0.66 -15.93
CA ASP A 88 -6.74 0.31 -16.00
C ASP A 88 -6.18 0.66 -14.61
N LYS A 89 -4.93 1.13 -14.59
CA LYS A 89 -4.25 1.68 -13.41
C LYS A 89 -4.98 2.92 -12.89
N ALA A 90 -6.10 2.70 -12.20
CA ALA A 90 -6.95 3.75 -11.65
C ALA A 90 -6.96 3.75 -10.12
N VAL A 91 -7.12 4.92 -9.56
CA VAL A 91 -7.56 5.15 -8.18
C VAL A 91 -9.03 5.52 -8.27
N GLU A 92 -9.90 4.56 -8.05
CA GLU A 92 -11.34 4.71 -8.18
C GLU A 92 -11.94 5.21 -6.88
N ILE A 93 -12.39 6.47 -6.86
CA ILE A 93 -13.10 7.03 -5.70
C ILE A 93 -14.51 6.45 -5.66
N ILE A 94 -14.85 5.84 -4.53
CA ILE A 94 -16.14 5.20 -4.29
C ILE A 94 -17.05 6.04 -3.40
N ASP A 95 -16.47 6.88 -2.53
CA ASP A 95 -17.24 7.74 -1.61
C ASP A 95 -16.41 8.95 -1.14
N PHE A 96 -17.08 9.94 -0.56
CA PHE A 96 -16.47 11.12 0.06
C PHE A 96 -16.95 11.28 1.51
N VAL A 97 -16.02 11.12 2.44
CA VAL A 97 -16.25 11.13 3.89
C VAL A 97 -15.41 12.23 4.57
N LYS A 98 -15.57 12.43 5.86
CA LYS A 98 -14.67 13.29 6.63
C LYS A 98 -13.43 12.49 7.10
N LEU A 99 -12.28 13.14 7.21
CA LEU A 99 -11.05 12.49 7.65
C LEU A 99 -11.18 11.86 9.04
N GLU A 100 -11.93 12.50 9.93
CA GLU A 100 -12.18 12.03 11.30
C GLU A 100 -13.00 10.74 11.40
N GLU A 101 -13.64 10.32 10.30
CA GLU A 101 -14.39 9.06 10.22
C GLU A 101 -13.47 7.84 10.00
N ILE A 102 -12.18 8.07 9.70
CA ILE A 102 -11.19 7.01 9.53
C ILE A 102 -10.17 7.07 10.66
N ASP A 103 -10.15 6.00 11.48
CA ASP A 103 -9.18 5.91 12.57
C ASP A 103 -7.74 5.84 12.02
N PRO A 104 -6.77 6.57 12.62
CA PRO A 104 -5.38 6.56 12.20
C PRO A 104 -4.71 5.17 12.11
N ILE A 105 -5.22 4.18 12.83
CA ILE A 105 -4.71 2.80 12.80
C ILE A 105 -4.79 2.15 11.41
N TYR A 106 -5.71 2.64 10.56
CA TYR A 106 -5.90 2.10 9.22
C TYR A 106 -4.84 2.58 8.22
N PHE A 107 -4.15 3.71 8.47
CA PHE A 107 -3.21 4.29 7.50
C PHE A 107 -1.90 3.49 7.41
N ASP A 108 -1.45 3.22 6.16
CA ASP A 108 -0.20 2.48 5.88
C ASP A 108 0.84 3.38 5.19
N LYS A 109 0.65 3.75 3.92
CA LYS A 109 1.65 4.48 3.14
C LYS A 109 1.06 5.67 2.43
N SER A 110 1.81 6.77 2.43
CA SER A 110 1.43 8.04 1.80
C SER A 110 2.22 8.28 0.51
N TYR A 111 1.53 8.84 -0.49
CA TYR A 111 2.10 9.19 -1.78
C TYR A 111 1.57 10.55 -2.23
N TYR A 112 2.45 11.41 -2.74
CA TYR A 112 2.05 12.64 -3.40
C TYR A 112 1.54 12.38 -4.80
N LEU A 113 0.51 13.10 -5.20
CA LEU A 113 -0.04 13.06 -6.56
C LEU A 113 0.29 14.35 -7.28
N SER A 114 0.80 14.25 -8.49
CA SER A 114 0.95 15.36 -9.41
C SER A 114 0.13 15.11 -10.69
N PRO A 115 -0.39 16.18 -11.33
CA PRO A 115 -1.10 16.01 -12.60
C PRO A 115 -0.18 15.47 -13.67
N ASN A 116 -0.71 14.61 -14.54
CA ASN A 116 -0.09 14.19 -15.78
C ASN A 116 -0.64 15.03 -16.96
N GLU A 117 -0.11 14.83 -18.16
CA GLU A 117 -0.54 15.54 -19.37
C GLU A 117 -2.06 15.49 -19.54
N GLY A 118 -2.67 16.64 -19.81
CA GLY A 118 -4.12 16.80 -19.93
C GLY A 118 -4.92 16.84 -18.60
N GLY A 119 -4.28 16.50 -17.47
CA GLY A 119 -4.98 16.38 -16.17
C GLY A 119 -5.03 17.66 -15.34
N LEU A 120 -4.27 18.70 -15.66
CA LEU A 120 -4.04 19.85 -14.79
C LEU A 120 -5.33 20.55 -14.31
N LYS A 121 -6.27 20.81 -15.22
CA LYS A 121 -7.52 21.51 -14.88
C LYS A 121 -8.41 20.68 -13.95
N ALA A 122 -8.61 19.41 -14.28
CA ALA A 122 -9.44 18.50 -13.48
C ALA A 122 -8.79 18.18 -12.11
N TYR A 123 -7.46 18.02 -12.08
CA TYR A 123 -6.68 17.88 -10.85
C TYR A 123 -6.86 19.09 -9.93
N SER A 124 -6.73 20.31 -10.47
CA SER A 124 -6.87 21.55 -9.69
C SER A 124 -8.30 21.68 -9.14
N LEU A 125 -9.32 21.31 -9.94
CA LEU A 125 -10.71 21.33 -9.49
C LEU A 125 -10.94 20.34 -8.33
N LEU A 126 -10.49 19.10 -8.46
CA LEU A 126 -10.63 18.11 -7.39
C LEU A 126 -9.88 18.56 -6.13
N ARG A 127 -8.66 19.09 -6.28
CA ARG A 127 -7.87 19.60 -5.15
C ARG A 127 -8.63 20.70 -4.41
N THR A 128 -9.14 21.71 -5.12
CA THR A 128 -9.88 22.82 -4.50
C THR A 128 -11.19 22.32 -3.85
N ALA A 129 -11.90 21.38 -4.48
CA ALA A 129 -13.13 20.83 -3.91
C ALA A 129 -12.87 20.08 -2.58
N LEU A 130 -11.79 19.29 -2.50
CA LEU A 130 -11.40 18.60 -1.25
C LEU A 130 -10.92 19.58 -0.17
N GLU A 131 -10.18 20.64 -0.57
CA GLU A 131 -9.74 21.71 0.32
C GLU A 131 -10.94 22.46 0.94
N GLU A 132 -11.86 22.95 0.12
CA GLU A 132 -13.02 23.75 0.56
C GLU A 132 -14.02 22.94 1.39
N THR A 133 -14.22 21.67 1.05
CA THR A 133 -15.20 20.82 1.75
C THR A 133 -14.64 20.14 2.99
N GLY A 134 -13.31 20.06 3.14
CA GLY A 134 -12.66 19.29 4.19
C GLY A 134 -12.90 17.78 4.11
N LYS A 135 -13.46 17.32 2.98
CA LYS A 135 -13.70 15.89 2.73
C LYS A 135 -12.47 15.19 2.14
N ILE A 136 -12.47 13.89 2.27
CA ILE A 136 -11.51 12.98 1.64
C ILE A 136 -12.26 11.99 0.73
N GLY A 137 -11.63 11.56 -0.35
CA GLY A 137 -12.20 10.51 -1.21
C GLY A 137 -11.72 9.14 -0.76
N VAL A 138 -12.62 8.24 -0.39
CA VAL A 138 -12.32 6.82 -0.18
C VAL A 138 -12.26 6.13 -1.53
N ALA A 139 -11.22 5.38 -1.79
CA ALA A 139 -10.94 4.83 -3.11
C ALA A 139 -10.41 3.38 -3.04
N LYS A 140 -10.52 2.70 -4.17
CA LYS A 140 -9.79 1.46 -4.45
C LYS A 140 -8.71 1.73 -5.47
N MET A 141 -7.57 1.10 -5.32
CA MET A 141 -6.46 1.23 -6.27
C MET A 141 -5.65 -0.04 -6.41
N MET A 142 -5.05 -0.22 -7.59
CA MET A 142 -4.14 -1.32 -7.86
C MET A 142 -2.69 -0.86 -7.74
N ILE A 143 -1.95 -1.42 -6.78
CA ILE A 143 -0.50 -1.22 -6.66
C ILE A 143 0.19 -2.58 -6.72
N ARG A 144 1.13 -2.74 -7.68
CA ARG A 144 1.92 -3.98 -7.81
C ARG A 144 1.05 -5.24 -7.81
N SER A 145 -0.03 -5.23 -8.58
CA SER A 145 -0.96 -6.36 -8.74
C SER A 145 -1.75 -6.74 -7.48
N LYS A 146 -1.90 -5.81 -6.54
CA LYS A 146 -2.75 -5.96 -5.37
C LYS A 146 -3.74 -4.81 -5.28
N GLU A 147 -5.02 -5.14 -5.11
CA GLU A 147 -6.03 -4.15 -4.74
C GLU A 147 -5.75 -3.65 -3.32
N ARG A 148 -5.85 -2.34 -3.14
CA ARG A 148 -5.71 -1.66 -1.86
C ARG A 148 -6.84 -0.66 -1.70
N LEU A 149 -7.34 -0.55 -0.48
CA LEU A 149 -8.11 0.64 -0.11
C LEU A 149 -7.17 1.83 0.03
N ALA A 150 -7.65 2.98 -0.32
CA ALA A 150 -6.91 4.22 -0.22
C ALA A 150 -7.83 5.39 0.11
N VAL A 151 -7.26 6.47 0.60
CA VAL A 151 -7.92 7.76 0.71
C VAL A 151 -7.17 8.79 -0.11
N ILE A 152 -7.90 9.69 -0.76
CA ILE A 152 -7.35 10.87 -1.43
C ILE A 152 -7.75 12.08 -0.64
N ARG A 153 -6.80 12.91 -0.28
CA ARG A 153 -7.05 14.15 0.46
C ARG A 153 -6.19 15.30 -0.04
N PHE A 154 -6.63 16.50 0.27
CA PHE A 154 -5.82 17.71 0.17
C PHE A 154 -4.72 17.71 1.23
N TYR A 155 -3.52 18.12 0.86
CA TYR A 155 -2.40 18.33 1.77
C TYR A 155 -1.52 19.48 1.25
N GLU A 156 -1.39 20.55 2.04
CA GLU A 156 -0.69 21.78 1.67
C GLU A 156 -1.16 22.36 0.33
N ASN A 157 -0.46 22.10 -0.77
CA ASN A 157 -0.82 22.58 -2.12
C ASN A 157 -0.98 21.43 -3.14
N THR A 158 -1.07 20.18 -2.68
CA THR A 158 -1.15 18.99 -3.53
C THR A 158 -2.25 18.04 -3.06
N LEU A 159 -2.49 17.00 -3.85
CA LEU A 159 -3.25 15.82 -3.42
C LEU A 159 -2.31 14.74 -2.90
N VAL A 160 -2.73 14.07 -1.85
CA VAL A 160 -2.08 12.89 -1.29
C VAL A 160 -3.02 11.71 -1.43
N VAL A 161 -2.50 10.57 -1.85
CA VAL A 161 -3.17 9.29 -1.72
C VAL A 161 -2.47 8.48 -0.64
N GLU A 162 -3.23 7.94 0.29
CA GLU A 162 -2.73 7.12 1.39
C GLU A 162 -3.42 5.77 1.34
N THR A 163 -2.61 4.69 1.28
CA THR A 163 -3.18 3.35 1.38
C THR A 163 -3.67 3.11 2.80
N ILE A 164 -4.78 2.42 2.92
CA ILE A 164 -5.36 2.04 4.21
C ILE A 164 -5.59 0.53 4.26
N HIS A 165 -5.53 -0.03 5.46
CA HIS A 165 -5.85 -1.42 5.71
C HIS A 165 -7.33 -1.70 5.53
N TYR A 166 -7.68 -2.91 5.11
CA TYR A 166 -9.03 -3.42 5.24
C TYR A 166 -9.36 -3.67 6.71
N PRO A 167 -10.65 -3.61 7.12
CA PRO A 167 -11.04 -3.83 8.52
C PRO A 167 -10.58 -5.16 9.11
N ASP A 168 -10.49 -6.21 8.31
CA ASP A 168 -10.02 -7.55 8.69
C ASP A 168 -8.48 -7.68 8.77
N GLU A 169 -7.74 -6.69 8.25
CA GLU A 169 -6.29 -6.60 8.41
C GLU A 169 -5.89 -5.98 9.77
N VAL A 170 -6.81 -5.28 10.44
CA VAL A 170 -6.58 -4.69 11.75
C VAL A 170 -6.95 -5.70 12.85
N ARG A 171 -5.96 -6.10 13.65
CA ARG A 171 -6.17 -7.10 14.71
C ARG A 171 -7.10 -6.58 15.79
N ALA A 172 -7.89 -7.48 16.36
CA ALA A 172 -8.79 -7.16 17.43
C ALA A 172 -8.01 -6.78 18.72
N VAL A 173 -8.43 -5.70 19.38
CA VAL A 173 -7.78 -5.24 20.64
C VAL A 173 -7.89 -6.31 21.74
N GLN A 174 -8.93 -7.13 21.70
CA GLN A 174 -9.15 -8.23 22.66
C GLN A 174 -8.05 -9.30 22.62
N ASP A 175 -7.29 -9.38 21.50
CA ASP A 175 -6.17 -10.33 21.37
C ASP A 175 -4.88 -9.84 22.07
N VAL A 176 -4.87 -8.60 22.58
CA VAL A 176 -3.73 -8.04 23.29
C VAL A 176 -3.71 -8.58 24.72
N PRO A 177 -2.68 -9.34 25.12
CA PRO A 177 -2.63 -9.92 26.46
C PRO A 177 -2.39 -8.84 27.53
N ASN A 178 -2.94 -9.08 28.73
CA ASN A 178 -2.70 -8.27 29.92
C ASN A 178 -3.14 -6.79 29.81
N VAL A 179 -4.08 -6.48 28.94
CA VAL A 179 -4.73 -5.17 28.98
C VAL A 179 -5.61 -5.10 30.21
N PRO A 180 -5.36 -4.16 31.16
CA PRO A 180 -6.19 -4.04 32.34
C PRO A 180 -7.61 -3.61 31.95
N GLU A 181 -8.61 -4.14 32.65
CA GLU A 181 -9.95 -3.60 32.56
C GLU A 181 -9.95 -2.14 33.03
N LYS A 182 -10.92 -1.37 32.51
CA LYS A 182 -11.03 0.06 32.83
C LYS A 182 -11.26 0.22 34.34
N GLY A 183 -10.16 0.41 35.09
CA GLY A 183 -10.19 0.64 36.54
C GLY A 183 -10.68 2.04 36.88
N GLU A 184 -11.21 2.21 38.09
CA GLU A 184 -11.49 3.54 38.63
C GLU A 184 -10.16 4.26 38.91
N VAL A 185 -9.80 5.19 38.04
CA VAL A 185 -8.65 6.07 38.29
C VAL A 185 -9.09 7.17 39.24
N VAL A 186 -8.43 7.27 40.38
CA VAL A 186 -8.72 8.31 41.38
C VAL A 186 -8.26 9.65 40.78
N LYS A 187 -9.16 10.65 40.75
CA LYS A 187 -8.88 11.99 40.16
C LYS A 187 -7.58 12.65 40.66
N LYS A 188 -7.10 12.28 41.86
CA LYS A 188 -5.82 12.77 42.41
C LYS A 188 -4.56 12.21 41.76
N GLU A 189 -4.68 11.19 40.91
CA GLU A 189 -3.55 10.57 40.19
C GLU A 189 -3.43 11.11 38.77
N LEU A 190 -4.34 12.02 38.36
CA LEU A 190 -4.37 12.64 37.02
C LEU A 190 -3.84 14.10 37.03
N ASP A 191 -3.59 14.69 38.18
CA ASP A 191 -2.96 15.98 38.40
C ASP A 191 -1.44 15.79 38.66
#